data_65209dae84335d8e90ca6bf1bb30571b
#
_entry.id   65209dae84335d8e90ca6bf1bb30571b
#
_cell.length_a   1.000
_cell.length_b   1.000
_cell.length_c   1.000
_cell.angle_alpha   90.00
_cell.angle_beta   90.00
_cell.angle_gamma   90.00
#
_symmetry.space_group_name_H-M   'P 1'
#
loop_
_entity.id
_entity.type
_entity.pdbx_description
1 polymer ?
#
loop_
_entity_poly.entity_id
_entity_poly.type
_entity_poly.pdbx_seq_one_letter_code
_entity_poly.pdbx_strand_id
1 'polypeptide(L)'
;IGEPTDMKVYRGQKGRLELEVVCKGKSAHAASNYLGDNAIYKMLPVLENIRQMDADCSIDEFLGPGRVTITRVQSVSASDNAVPDECRIFIDRRITFGETKEGIIESIKEQIPSSCRDDFEVLELVYNEPSHTGAKYEYPKYFPAWALSDKHPLVAAGQELVRMLWDVDDATGQGKWDFSTNGNYWCGKEDIPCIGFAPGNEIYAHAIEEHVSLHDVVEAAKFYALLPQMLGRYI
;
A
#
# COMPACT_ATOMS: atom_id res chain seq x y z
N ILE A 1 -15.66 -0.87 -8.27
CA ILE A 1 -14.26 -0.58 -8.59
C ILE A 1 -13.83 -1.51 -9.71
N GLY A 2 -13.28 -0.96 -10.82
CA GLY A 2 -12.93 -1.68 -12.05
C GLY A 2 -11.46 -2.13 -12.13
N GLU A 3 -10.81 -2.37 -11.00
CA GLU A 3 -9.48 -2.95 -10.96
C GLU A 3 -9.53 -4.48 -11.17
N PRO A 4 -8.48 -5.12 -11.68
CA PRO A 4 -8.48 -6.55 -11.98
C PRO A 4 -8.92 -7.41 -10.78
N THR A 5 -9.89 -8.31 -11.00
CA THR A 5 -10.39 -9.25 -9.99
C THR A 5 -10.57 -10.67 -10.54
N ASP A 6 -10.15 -10.92 -11.77
CA ASP A 6 -10.36 -12.21 -12.44
C ASP A 6 -11.86 -12.63 -12.45
N MET A 7 -12.75 -11.66 -12.72
CA MET A 7 -14.20 -11.82 -12.73
C MET A 7 -14.81 -12.28 -11.39
N LYS A 8 -14.16 -11.98 -10.27
CA LYS A 8 -14.62 -12.29 -8.90
C LYS A 8 -15.05 -11.03 -8.17
N VAL A 9 -15.93 -11.19 -7.18
CA VAL A 9 -16.32 -10.08 -6.30
C VAL A 9 -15.22 -9.87 -5.25
N TYR A 10 -14.55 -8.72 -5.31
CA TYR A 10 -13.60 -8.28 -4.28
C TYR A 10 -14.29 -7.34 -3.30
N ARG A 11 -14.09 -7.56 -2.00
CA ARG A 11 -14.77 -6.81 -0.93
C ARG A 11 -13.82 -6.03 -0.02
N GLY A 12 -12.55 -5.92 -0.36
CA GLY A 12 -11.56 -5.20 0.42
C GLY A 12 -10.20 -5.07 -0.23
N GLN A 13 -9.36 -4.26 0.40
CA GLN A 13 -7.96 -4.09 0.01
C GLN A 13 -7.09 -3.73 1.20
N LYS A 14 -5.79 -4.04 1.11
CA LYS A 14 -4.79 -3.52 2.05
C LYS A 14 -4.61 -2.02 1.87
N GLY A 15 -4.32 -1.35 2.97
CA GLY A 15 -3.88 0.03 2.96
C GLY A 15 -2.41 0.17 2.57
N ARG A 16 -1.95 1.43 2.44
CA ARG A 16 -0.56 1.77 2.15
C ARG A 16 -0.16 3.03 2.90
N LEU A 17 1.06 3.03 3.43
CA LEU A 17 1.72 4.21 3.97
C LEU A 17 3.15 4.25 3.42
N GLU A 18 3.52 5.40 2.84
CA GLU A 18 4.89 5.61 2.39
C GLU A 18 5.61 6.54 3.36
N LEU A 19 6.77 6.09 3.83
CA LEU A 19 7.59 6.79 4.82
C LEU A 19 9.00 7.02 4.29
N GLU A 20 9.64 8.06 4.80
CA GLU A 20 11.07 8.32 4.67
C GLU A 20 11.70 8.33 6.06
N VAL A 21 12.82 7.63 6.22
CA VAL A 21 13.67 7.74 7.41
C VAL A 21 14.95 8.42 7.01
N VAL A 22 15.22 9.55 7.64
CA VAL A 22 16.41 10.38 7.39
C VAL A 22 17.37 10.24 8.55
N CYS A 23 18.61 9.90 8.27
CA CYS A 23 19.69 9.88 9.26
C CYS A 23 20.66 11.01 8.96
N LYS A 24 21.00 11.79 9.96
CA LYS A 24 22.04 12.83 9.90
C LYS A 24 23.35 12.33 10.51
N GLY A 25 24.41 12.73 9.86
CA GLY A 25 25.79 12.44 10.28
C GLY A 25 26.62 13.72 10.29
N LYS A 26 27.94 13.55 10.13
CA LYS A 26 28.90 14.66 10.07
C LYS A 26 29.93 14.36 8.99
N SER A 27 30.05 15.27 8.02
CA SER A 27 31.06 15.14 6.97
C SER A 27 32.48 15.32 7.51
N ALA A 28 33.39 14.55 6.92
CA ALA A 28 34.85 14.65 7.10
C ALA A 28 35.56 14.09 5.86
N HIS A 29 36.84 14.35 5.70
CA HIS A 29 37.62 13.71 4.66
C HIS A 29 37.71 12.20 4.92
N ALA A 30 37.53 11.35 3.91
CA ALA A 30 37.50 9.90 4.08
C ALA A 30 38.78 9.33 4.70
N ALA A 31 39.95 9.97 4.41
CA ALA A 31 41.24 9.61 5.02
C ALA A 31 41.31 9.94 6.53
N SER A 32 40.43 10.80 7.03
CA SER A 32 40.30 11.21 8.42
C SER A 32 38.89 10.93 8.94
N ASN A 33 38.32 9.77 8.58
CA ASN A 33 36.93 9.41 8.85
C ASN A 33 36.54 9.46 10.34
N TYR A 34 37.51 9.30 11.24
CA TYR A 34 37.34 9.40 12.70
C TYR A 34 36.92 10.80 13.19
N LEU A 35 37.02 11.83 12.33
CA LEU A 35 36.55 13.20 12.62
C LEU A 35 35.10 13.43 12.17
N GLY A 36 34.57 12.50 11.37
CA GLY A 36 33.22 12.51 10.88
C GLY A 36 32.29 11.56 11.65
N ASP A 37 31.03 11.53 11.22
CA ASP A 37 30.04 10.58 11.69
C ASP A 37 29.24 10.08 10.48
N ASN A 38 29.44 8.81 10.12
CA ASN A 38 28.95 8.27 8.86
C ASN A 38 27.48 7.89 8.96
N ALA A 39 26.62 8.67 8.29
CA ALA A 39 25.17 8.43 8.26
C ALA A 39 24.79 7.07 7.67
N ILE A 40 25.59 6.51 6.73
CA ILE A 40 25.34 5.16 6.19
C ILE A 40 25.55 4.11 7.28
N TYR A 41 26.63 4.23 8.07
CA TYR A 41 26.92 3.25 9.12
C TYR A 41 25.87 3.28 10.25
N LYS A 42 25.36 4.47 10.57
CA LYS A 42 24.21 4.60 11.51
C LYS A 42 22.93 3.95 10.95
N MET A 43 22.70 4.04 9.64
CA MET A 43 21.51 3.49 9.00
C MET A 43 21.55 1.94 8.92
N LEU A 44 22.72 1.29 8.92
CA LEU A 44 22.82 -0.18 8.77
C LEU A 44 21.97 -0.97 9.77
N PRO A 45 22.04 -0.72 11.09
CA PRO A 45 21.19 -1.45 12.04
C PRO A 45 19.70 -1.18 11.81
N VAL A 46 19.31 0.02 11.36
CA VAL A 46 17.91 0.36 11.06
C VAL A 46 17.40 -0.43 9.85
N LEU A 47 18.22 -0.55 8.80
CA LEU A 47 17.90 -1.38 7.63
C LEU A 47 17.64 -2.83 8.04
N GLU A 48 18.49 -3.40 8.88
CA GLU A 48 18.36 -4.78 9.32
C GLU A 48 17.15 -4.98 10.24
N ASN A 49 16.90 -4.07 11.16
CA ASN A 49 15.75 -4.13 12.06
C ASN A 49 14.42 -4.05 11.25
N ILE A 50 14.32 -3.11 10.28
CA ILE A 50 13.13 -2.99 9.42
C ILE A 50 12.96 -4.25 8.56
N ARG A 51 14.04 -4.84 8.05
CA ARG A 51 13.97 -6.11 7.30
C ARG A 51 13.38 -7.24 8.15
N GLN A 52 13.77 -7.33 9.42
CA GLN A 52 13.24 -8.34 10.34
C GLN A 52 11.79 -8.07 10.72
N MET A 53 11.39 -6.79 10.84
CA MET A 53 10.04 -6.36 11.19
C MET A 53 8.96 -6.89 10.24
N ASP A 54 9.27 -7.20 8.97
CA ASP A 54 8.28 -7.71 8.01
C ASP A 54 7.61 -9.01 8.50
N ALA A 55 8.34 -9.86 9.20
CA ALA A 55 7.81 -11.11 9.75
C ALA A 55 6.84 -10.90 10.92
N ASP A 56 6.94 -9.76 11.62
CA ASP A 56 6.18 -9.44 12.83
C ASP A 56 5.01 -8.49 12.55
N CYS A 57 4.72 -8.20 11.28
CA CYS A 57 3.58 -7.37 10.91
C CYS A 57 2.25 -8.03 11.35
N SER A 58 1.31 -7.21 11.78
CA SER A 58 -0.04 -7.64 12.14
C SER A 58 -0.69 -8.47 11.04
N ILE A 59 -1.50 -9.45 11.42
CA ILE A 59 -2.21 -10.35 10.48
C ILE A 59 -3.71 -10.16 10.71
N ASP A 60 -4.43 -9.81 9.65
CA ASP A 60 -5.89 -9.85 9.62
C ASP A 60 -6.35 -11.13 8.94
N GLU A 61 -7.47 -11.70 9.39
CA GLU A 61 -7.99 -12.97 8.87
C GLU A 61 -8.33 -12.89 7.38
N PHE A 62 -8.89 -11.78 6.92
CA PHE A 62 -9.30 -11.59 5.53
C PHE A 62 -8.23 -10.91 4.69
N LEU A 63 -7.69 -9.77 5.13
CA LEU A 63 -6.68 -9.03 4.37
C LEU A 63 -5.30 -9.68 4.40
N GLY A 64 -5.07 -10.58 5.36
CA GLY A 64 -3.78 -11.23 5.56
C GLY A 64 -2.76 -10.31 6.26
N PRO A 65 -1.47 -10.67 6.21
CA PRO A 65 -0.42 -9.94 6.90
C PRO A 65 -0.17 -8.56 6.29
N GLY A 66 0.10 -7.58 7.13
CA GLY A 66 0.79 -6.36 6.73
C GLY A 66 2.16 -6.68 6.13
N ARG A 67 2.79 -5.70 5.46
CA ARG A 67 4.12 -5.85 4.88
C ARG A 67 4.92 -4.57 5.02
N VAL A 68 6.22 -4.69 5.20
CA VAL A 68 7.14 -3.56 5.16
C VAL A 68 8.26 -3.83 4.17
N THR A 69 8.52 -2.87 3.29
CA THR A 69 9.56 -3.01 2.27
C THR A 69 10.35 -1.71 2.17
N ILE A 70 11.68 -1.81 2.27
CA ILE A 70 12.58 -0.71 1.94
C ILE A 70 12.70 -0.69 0.41
N THR A 71 12.20 0.36 -0.22
CA THR A 71 12.12 0.47 -1.68
C THR A 71 13.29 1.24 -2.29
N ARG A 72 13.97 2.07 -1.48
CA ARG A 72 15.09 2.90 -1.96
C ARG A 72 15.99 3.30 -0.80
N VAL A 73 17.30 3.38 -1.09
CA VAL A 73 18.32 3.95 -0.20
C VAL A 73 19.05 5.06 -0.96
N GLN A 74 19.26 6.18 -0.31
CA GLN A 74 20.02 7.31 -0.84
C GLN A 74 20.99 7.81 0.20
N SER A 75 22.18 8.21 -0.23
CA SER A 75 23.15 8.89 0.64
C SER A 75 23.57 10.22 0.01
N VAL A 76 23.90 11.18 0.85
CA VAL A 76 24.44 12.46 0.45
C VAL A 76 25.82 12.64 1.07
N SER A 77 26.78 13.06 0.27
CA SER A 77 28.09 13.47 0.71
C SER A 77 28.59 14.66 -0.10
N ALA A 78 29.48 15.44 0.45
CA ALA A 78 30.05 16.61 -0.23
C ALA A 78 30.92 16.21 -1.45
N SER A 79 31.47 15.00 -1.47
CA SER A 79 32.27 14.43 -2.57
C SER A 79 32.47 12.93 -2.36
N ASP A 80 32.98 12.22 -3.38
CA ASP A 80 33.22 10.77 -3.34
C ASP A 80 34.29 10.35 -2.31
N ASN A 81 35.10 11.30 -1.84
CA ASN A 81 36.12 11.08 -0.82
C ASN A 81 35.79 11.75 0.52
N ALA A 82 34.52 12.01 0.79
CA ALA A 82 34.02 12.53 2.06
C ALA A 82 33.14 11.48 2.77
N VAL A 83 33.12 11.56 4.10
CA VAL A 83 32.19 10.80 4.94
C VAL A 83 30.77 11.31 4.66
N PRO A 84 29.81 10.43 4.29
CA PRO A 84 28.42 10.85 4.08
C PRO A 84 27.78 11.40 5.35
N ASP A 85 27.18 12.58 5.25
CA ASP A 85 26.53 13.29 6.35
C ASP A 85 25.00 13.19 6.33
N GLU A 86 24.44 12.48 5.32
CA GLU A 86 23.03 12.13 5.30
C GLU A 86 22.83 10.77 4.63
N CYS A 87 21.91 9.99 5.19
CA CYS A 87 21.42 8.74 4.59
C CYS A 87 19.90 8.71 4.74
N ARG A 88 19.22 8.34 3.65
CA ARG A 88 17.75 8.26 3.57
C ARG A 88 17.34 6.89 3.12
N ILE A 89 16.28 6.35 3.71
CA ILE A 89 15.58 5.17 3.21
C ILE A 89 14.12 5.48 2.99
N PHE A 90 13.53 4.83 1.99
CA PHE A 90 12.12 4.95 1.65
C PHE A 90 11.44 3.63 1.89
N ILE A 91 10.29 3.67 2.55
CA ILE A 91 9.57 2.50 3.04
C ILE A 91 8.17 2.49 2.44
N ASP A 92 7.78 1.39 1.81
CA ASP A 92 6.39 1.05 1.49
C ASP A 92 5.85 0.13 2.59
N ARG A 93 4.83 0.58 3.30
CA ARG A 93 4.15 -0.17 4.36
C ARG A 93 2.75 -0.55 3.91
N ARG A 94 2.50 -1.84 3.69
CA ARG A 94 1.16 -2.35 3.44
C ARG A 94 0.45 -2.62 4.75
N ILE A 95 -0.72 -2.01 4.89
CA ILE A 95 -1.49 -1.93 6.13
C ILE A 95 -2.61 -2.95 6.09
N THR A 96 -2.82 -3.64 7.21
CA THR A 96 -3.98 -4.50 7.43
C THR A 96 -4.91 -3.89 8.48
N PHE A 97 -6.03 -4.55 8.81
CA PHE A 97 -6.92 -4.05 9.85
C PHE A 97 -6.26 -4.04 11.23
N GLY A 98 -6.70 -3.08 12.05
CA GLY A 98 -6.19 -2.89 13.41
C GLY A 98 -4.93 -2.04 13.49
N GLU A 99 -4.29 -1.73 12.36
CA GLU A 99 -3.12 -0.86 12.32
C GLU A 99 -3.53 0.58 12.09
N THR A 100 -2.95 1.49 12.87
CA THR A 100 -3.12 2.94 12.71
C THR A 100 -1.86 3.57 12.13
N LYS A 101 -2.02 4.70 11.45
CA LYS A 101 -0.89 5.44 10.89
C LYS A 101 0.14 5.79 11.98
N GLU A 102 -0.33 6.30 13.10
CA GLU A 102 0.50 6.70 14.23
C GLU A 102 1.24 5.50 14.83
N GLY A 103 0.56 4.37 15.00
CA GLY A 103 1.16 3.13 15.49
C GLY A 103 2.25 2.59 14.56
N ILE A 104 2.03 2.68 13.23
CA ILE A 104 3.05 2.27 12.25
C ILE A 104 4.27 3.20 12.31
N ILE A 105 4.08 4.51 12.36
CA ILE A 105 5.19 5.48 12.47
C ILE A 105 6.00 5.20 13.74
N GLU A 106 5.33 4.96 14.86
CA GLU A 106 6.02 4.67 16.12
C GLU A 106 6.78 3.34 16.05
N SER A 107 6.20 2.30 15.46
CA SER A 107 6.89 1.01 15.27
C SER A 107 8.16 1.13 14.39
N ILE A 108 8.16 2.03 13.41
CA ILE A 108 9.38 2.34 12.62
C ILE A 108 10.42 3.09 13.47
N LYS A 109 9.99 4.06 14.31
CA LYS A 109 10.91 4.76 15.22
C LYS A 109 11.56 3.83 16.25
N GLU A 110 10.85 2.80 16.69
CA GLU A 110 11.38 1.78 17.59
C GLU A 110 12.53 0.98 16.96
N GLN A 111 12.60 0.90 15.63
CA GLN A 111 13.71 0.24 14.93
C GLN A 111 15.01 1.03 14.96
N ILE A 112 14.96 2.29 15.38
CA ILE A 112 16.13 3.17 15.49
C ILE A 112 16.80 2.95 16.84
N PRO A 113 18.11 2.60 16.86
CA PRO A 113 18.84 2.41 18.12
C PRO A 113 18.78 3.65 19.01
N SER A 114 18.49 3.46 20.30
CA SER A 114 18.35 4.55 21.26
C SER A 114 19.60 5.45 21.39
N SER A 115 20.77 4.88 21.09
CA SER A 115 22.05 5.60 21.17
C SER A 115 22.24 6.70 20.12
N CYS A 116 21.47 6.69 19.04
CA CYS A 116 21.58 7.65 17.93
C CYS A 116 20.21 8.17 17.46
N ARG A 117 19.16 7.96 18.25
CA ARG A 117 17.79 8.31 17.85
C ARG A 117 17.61 9.79 17.52
N ASP A 118 18.30 10.67 18.20
CA ASP A 118 18.24 12.12 17.95
C ASP A 118 18.81 12.55 16.58
N ASP A 119 19.55 11.66 15.92
CA ASP A 119 20.09 11.89 14.58
C ASP A 119 19.12 11.46 13.48
N PHE A 120 17.96 10.89 13.86
CA PHE A 120 17.00 10.35 12.91
C PHE A 120 15.68 11.09 12.93
N GLU A 121 15.07 11.17 11.74
CA GLU A 121 13.73 11.68 11.54
C GLU A 121 12.91 10.69 10.71
N VAL A 122 11.66 10.43 11.11
CA VAL A 122 10.71 9.59 10.37
C VAL A 122 9.62 10.49 9.84
N LEU A 123 9.51 10.58 8.52
CA LEU A 123 8.63 11.48 7.78
C LEU A 123 7.58 10.71 6.99
N GLU A 124 6.34 11.16 7.04
CA GLU A 124 5.30 10.73 6.11
C GLU A 124 5.54 11.39 4.75
N LEU A 125 5.57 10.60 3.69
CA LEU A 125 5.70 11.13 2.34
C LEU A 125 4.39 11.78 1.89
N VAL A 126 4.52 12.86 1.14
CA VAL A 126 3.41 13.63 0.59
C VAL A 126 3.43 13.51 -0.93
N TYR A 127 2.28 13.25 -1.53
CA TYR A 127 2.08 13.38 -2.96
C TYR A 127 1.91 14.86 -3.30
N ASN A 128 2.81 15.39 -4.12
CA ASN A 128 2.80 16.80 -4.53
C ASN A 128 3.12 17.00 -6.03
N GLU A 129 3.09 15.91 -6.80
CA GLU A 129 3.30 15.98 -8.24
C GLU A 129 2.17 16.74 -8.92
N PRO A 130 2.48 17.66 -9.86
CA PRO A 130 1.46 18.37 -10.58
C PRO A 130 0.69 17.43 -11.53
N SER A 131 -0.62 17.63 -11.63
CA SER A 131 -1.43 17.01 -12.67
C SER A 131 -1.03 17.51 -14.06
N HIS A 132 -1.56 16.89 -15.11
CA HIS A 132 -1.34 17.35 -16.50
C HIS A 132 -1.79 18.81 -16.76
N THR A 133 -2.68 19.35 -15.92
CA THR A 133 -3.12 20.76 -15.95
C THR A 133 -2.23 21.68 -15.12
N GLY A 134 -1.22 21.15 -14.43
CA GLY A 134 -0.37 21.90 -13.52
C GLY A 134 -0.95 22.09 -12.11
N ALA A 135 -2.16 21.60 -11.83
CA ALA A 135 -2.74 21.66 -10.50
C ALA A 135 -1.98 20.73 -9.55
N LYS A 136 -1.64 21.24 -8.37
CA LYS A 136 -0.99 20.50 -7.29
C LYS A 136 -1.95 20.34 -6.13
N TYR A 137 -2.05 19.10 -5.64
CA TYR A 137 -2.76 18.79 -4.40
C TYR A 137 -1.79 18.04 -3.50
N GLU A 138 -1.38 18.68 -2.43
CA GLU A 138 -0.58 18.01 -1.40
C GLU A 138 -1.47 17.04 -0.64
N TYR A 139 -1.08 15.78 -0.66
CA TYR A 139 -1.83 14.72 -0.04
C TYR A 139 -0.89 13.72 0.62
N PRO A 140 -1.07 13.41 1.92
CA PRO A 140 -0.28 12.38 2.59
C PRO A 140 -0.38 11.05 1.86
N LYS A 141 0.74 10.37 1.67
CA LYS A 141 0.76 9.05 1.05
C LYS A 141 0.30 7.97 2.02
N TYR A 142 -0.86 8.22 2.64
CA TYR A 142 -1.57 7.32 3.54
C TYR A 142 -2.93 6.95 2.95
N PHE A 143 -3.13 5.66 2.77
CA PHE A 143 -4.30 5.05 2.17
C PHE A 143 -4.79 3.96 3.11
N PRO A 144 -5.91 4.14 3.83
CA PRO A 144 -6.38 3.17 4.80
C PRO A 144 -6.78 1.84 4.14
N ALA A 145 -6.63 0.76 4.89
CA ALA A 145 -7.22 -0.54 4.54
C ALA A 145 -8.74 -0.46 4.70
N TRP A 146 -9.46 -1.22 3.90
CA TRP A 146 -10.90 -1.37 4.05
C TRP A 146 -11.36 -2.76 3.64
N ALA A 147 -12.47 -3.21 4.23
CA ALA A 147 -13.21 -4.37 3.77
C ALA A 147 -14.67 -4.26 4.20
N LEU A 148 -15.57 -4.75 3.37
CA LEU A 148 -16.95 -4.98 3.73
C LEU A 148 -17.10 -6.36 4.37
N SER A 149 -18.11 -6.51 5.23
CA SER A 149 -18.54 -7.83 5.70
C SER A 149 -18.96 -8.70 4.50
N ASP A 150 -18.69 -9.98 4.57
CA ASP A 150 -19.19 -10.98 3.60
C ASP A 150 -20.72 -10.99 3.48
N LYS A 151 -21.42 -10.55 4.55
CA LYS A 151 -22.90 -10.42 4.61
C LYS A 151 -23.41 -9.06 4.20
N HIS A 152 -22.52 -8.14 3.81
CA HIS A 152 -22.94 -6.80 3.39
C HIS A 152 -23.86 -6.89 2.15
N PRO A 153 -24.99 -6.15 2.08
CA PRO A 153 -25.94 -6.22 0.96
C PRO A 153 -25.30 -6.07 -0.41
N LEU A 154 -24.35 -5.16 -0.57
CA LEU A 154 -23.65 -4.94 -1.83
C LEU A 154 -22.78 -6.16 -2.23
N VAL A 155 -22.12 -6.82 -1.28
CA VAL A 155 -21.34 -8.05 -1.51
C VAL A 155 -22.28 -9.19 -1.90
N ALA A 156 -23.36 -9.40 -1.14
CA ALA A 156 -24.35 -10.44 -1.42
C ALA A 156 -25.00 -10.26 -2.80
N ALA A 157 -25.39 -9.03 -3.16
CA ALA A 157 -25.93 -8.69 -4.47
C ALA A 157 -24.94 -8.99 -5.61
N GLY A 158 -23.66 -8.62 -5.43
CA GLY A 158 -22.61 -8.92 -6.41
C GLY A 158 -22.40 -10.44 -6.61
N GLN A 159 -22.36 -11.19 -5.53
CA GLN A 159 -22.19 -12.67 -5.60
C GLN A 159 -23.40 -13.37 -6.21
N GLU A 160 -24.62 -12.95 -5.86
CA GLU A 160 -25.82 -13.51 -6.49
C GLU A 160 -25.84 -13.21 -7.99
N LEU A 161 -25.41 -12.02 -8.39
CA LEU A 161 -25.35 -11.65 -9.81
C LEU A 161 -24.30 -12.49 -10.57
N VAL A 162 -23.15 -12.76 -9.98
CA VAL A 162 -22.13 -13.67 -10.55
C VAL A 162 -22.72 -15.06 -10.79
N ARG A 163 -23.40 -15.63 -9.78
CA ARG A 163 -24.09 -16.92 -9.93
C ARG A 163 -25.13 -16.93 -11.04
N MET A 164 -25.93 -15.87 -11.12
CA MET A 164 -26.99 -15.76 -12.14
C MET A 164 -26.46 -15.63 -13.56
N LEU A 165 -25.34 -14.92 -13.75
CA LEU A 165 -24.82 -14.65 -15.10
C LEU A 165 -23.99 -15.80 -15.65
N TRP A 166 -23.25 -16.51 -14.78
CA TRP A 166 -22.25 -17.48 -15.25
C TRP A 166 -22.38 -18.87 -14.64
N ASP A 167 -23.41 -19.13 -13.83
CA ASP A 167 -23.63 -20.40 -13.13
C ASP A 167 -22.40 -20.86 -12.31
N VAL A 168 -21.67 -19.89 -11.76
CA VAL A 168 -20.48 -20.12 -10.94
C VAL A 168 -20.82 -19.85 -9.48
N ASP A 169 -20.54 -20.82 -8.61
CA ASP A 169 -20.62 -20.59 -7.17
C ASP A 169 -19.38 -19.83 -6.69
N ASP A 170 -19.49 -18.51 -6.62
CA ASP A 170 -18.46 -17.61 -6.11
C ASP A 170 -18.46 -17.54 -4.56
N ALA A 171 -19.03 -18.56 -3.89
CA ALA A 171 -19.02 -18.64 -2.43
C ALA A 171 -17.59 -18.71 -1.84
N THR A 172 -16.61 -19.09 -2.68
CA THR A 172 -15.18 -19.11 -2.33
C THR A 172 -14.42 -17.87 -2.82
N GLY A 173 -15.07 -16.99 -3.58
CA GLY A 173 -14.43 -15.94 -4.38
C GLY A 173 -14.50 -14.55 -3.78
N GLN A 174 -14.61 -14.39 -2.46
CA GLN A 174 -14.45 -13.10 -1.84
C GLN A 174 -12.98 -12.72 -1.85
N GLY A 175 -12.58 -12.04 -2.92
CA GLY A 175 -11.23 -11.57 -3.10
C GLY A 175 -10.96 -10.25 -2.38
N LYS A 176 -9.69 -9.93 -2.33
CA LYS A 176 -9.16 -8.66 -1.87
C LYS A 176 -7.96 -8.28 -2.73
N TRP A 177 -7.67 -7.02 -2.82
CA TRP A 177 -6.41 -6.56 -3.39
C TRP A 177 -5.33 -6.42 -2.32
N ASP A 178 -4.12 -6.84 -2.65
CA ASP A 178 -2.93 -6.56 -1.85
C ASP A 178 -2.34 -5.16 -2.13
N PHE A 179 -2.90 -4.43 -3.11
CA PHE A 179 -2.55 -3.06 -3.46
C PHE A 179 -3.70 -2.08 -3.19
N SER A 180 -3.42 -0.77 -3.26
CA SER A 180 -4.42 0.28 -3.04
C SER A 180 -5.13 0.67 -4.33
N THR A 181 -6.46 0.72 -4.28
CA THR A 181 -7.34 1.24 -5.32
C THR A 181 -8.03 2.53 -4.84
N ASN A 182 -8.84 3.15 -5.68
CA ASN A 182 -9.69 4.28 -5.27
C ASN A 182 -10.69 3.96 -4.15
N GLY A 183 -10.89 2.66 -3.85
CA GLY A 183 -11.69 2.20 -2.72
C GLY A 183 -11.17 2.66 -1.36
N ASN A 184 -9.88 2.99 -1.25
CA ASN A 184 -9.31 3.57 -0.04
C ASN A 184 -9.98 4.89 0.35
N TYR A 185 -10.34 5.70 -0.66
CA TYR A 185 -11.04 6.97 -0.43
C TYR A 185 -12.51 6.72 -0.13
N TRP A 186 -13.22 6.05 -1.02
CA TRP A 186 -14.67 5.88 -0.89
C TRP A 186 -15.05 5.05 0.33
N CYS A 187 -14.50 3.83 0.46
CA CYS A 187 -14.83 2.94 1.56
C CYS A 187 -13.95 3.18 2.79
N GLY A 188 -12.66 3.45 2.58
CA GLY A 188 -11.72 3.59 3.69
C GLY A 188 -11.78 4.93 4.42
N LYS A 189 -12.24 6.02 3.79
CA LYS A 189 -12.33 7.36 4.40
C LYS A 189 -13.75 7.89 4.52
N GLU A 190 -14.57 7.70 3.46
CA GLU A 190 -15.91 8.30 3.37
C GLU A 190 -17.01 7.33 3.78
N ASP A 191 -16.67 6.11 4.22
CA ASP A 191 -17.63 5.06 4.59
C ASP A 191 -18.68 4.74 3.50
N ILE A 192 -18.33 4.99 2.22
CA ILE A 192 -19.17 4.64 1.08
C ILE A 192 -18.87 3.21 0.65
N PRO A 193 -19.82 2.26 0.83
CA PRO A 193 -19.56 0.87 0.53
C PRO A 193 -19.13 0.64 -0.92
N CYS A 194 -18.05 -0.12 -1.13
CA CYS A 194 -17.52 -0.46 -2.43
C CYS A 194 -17.31 -1.96 -2.57
N ILE A 195 -17.51 -2.48 -3.79
CA ILE A 195 -16.99 -3.78 -4.20
C ILE A 195 -16.17 -3.64 -5.48
N GLY A 196 -15.26 -4.58 -5.70
CA GLY A 196 -14.54 -4.72 -6.95
C GLY A 196 -15.13 -5.82 -7.81
N PHE A 197 -15.15 -5.58 -9.12
CA PHE A 197 -15.44 -6.60 -10.12
C PHE A 197 -14.87 -6.13 -11.46
N ALA A 198 -13.96 -6.91 -12.04
CA ALA A 198 -13.41 -6.57 -13.36
C ALA A 198 -12.75 -7.80 -14.00
N PRO A 199 -12.58 -7.79 -15.33
CA PRO A 199 -11.74 -8.74 -16.02
C PRO A 199 -10.26 -8.49 -15.71
N GLY A 200 -9.42 -9.42 -16.10
CA GLY A 200 -7.97 -9.39 -15.90
C GLY A 200 -7.55 -9.89 -14.54
N ASN A 201 -6.33 -10.37 -14.49
CA ASN A 201 -5.71 -10.92 -13.29
C ASN A 201 -4.62 -9.96 -12.80
N GLU A 202 -4.68 -9.58 -11.52
CA GLU A 202 -3.77 -8.62 -10.90
C GLU A 202 -2.28 -9.03 -10.96
N ILE A 203 -1.99 -10.32 -11.14
CA ILE A 203 -0.59 -10.79 -11.26
C ILE A 203 0.13 -10.24 -12.49
N TYR A 204 -0.63 -9.82 -13.51
CA TYR A 204 -0.09 -9.23 -14.73
C TYR A 204 0.00 -7.70 -14.68
N ALA A 205 -0.50 -7.08 -13.61
CA ALA A 205 -0.48 -5.61 -13.46
C ALA A 205 0.96 -5.09 -13.52
N HIS A 206 1.19 -4.08 -14.37
CA HIS A 206 2.50 -3.49 -14.65
C HIS A 206 3.53 -4.44 -15.30
N ALA A 207 3.13 -5.62 -15.75
CA ALA A 207 3.98 -6.53 -16.51
C ALA A 207 4.00 -6.16 -18.01
N ILE A 208 5.09 -6.53 -18.71
CA ILE A 208 5.19 -6.31 -20.18
C ILE A 208 4.07 -7.07 -20.92
N GLU A 209 3.64 -8.20 -20.37
CA GLU A 209 2.62 -9.09 -20.93
C GLU A 209 1.22 -8.81 -20.37
N GLU A 210 1.00 -7.65 -19.75
CA GLU A 210 -0.29 -7.24 -19.25
C GLU A 210 -1.35 -7.28 -20.34
N HIS A 211 -2.42 -7.99 -20.11
CA HIS A 211 -3.49 -8.22 -21.07
C HIS A 211 -4.84 -8.40 -20.39
N VAL A 212 -5.92 -8.23 -21.16
CA VAL A 212 -7.29 -8.49 -20.75
C VAL A 212 -8.07 -9.13 -21.89
N SER A 213 -8.96 -10.07 -21.56
CA SER A 213 -9.89 -10.68 -22.52
C SER A 213 -10.97 -9.68 -22.92
N LEU A 214 -11.16 -9.41 -24.22
CA LEU A 214 -12.25 -8.57 -24.71
C LEU A 214 -13.63 -9.19 -24.40
N HIS A 215 -13.73 -10.50 -24.39
CA HIS A 215 -14.94 -11.19 -23.98
C HIS A 215 -15.28 -10.85 -22.52
N ASP A 216 -14.32 -10.94 -21.62
CA ASP A 216 -14.54 -10.67 -20.18
C ASP A 216 -14.83 -9.19 -19.91
N VAL A 217 -14.32 -8.26 -20.74
CA VAL A 217 -14.71 -6.83 -20.68
C VAL A 217 -16.20 -6.67 -20.95
N VAL A 218 -16.75 -7.37 -21.96
CA VAL A 218 -18.19 -7.33 -22.28
C VAL A 218 -19.00 -7.98 -21.17
N GLU A 219 -18.53 -9.10 -20.63
CA GLU A 219 -19.22 -9.79 -19.52
C GLU A 219 -19.24 -8.93 -18.25
N ALA A 220 -18.12 -8.26 -17.92
CA ALA A 220 -18.07 -7.32 -16.80
C ALA A 220 -19.03 -6.13 -16.98
N ALA A 221 -19.23 -5.66 -18.21
CA ALA A 221 -20.22 -4.62 -18.50
C ALA A 221 -21.66 -5.07 -18.15
N LYS A 222 -22.00 -6.35 -18.37
CA LYS A 222 -23.32 -6.91 -17.96
C LYS A 222 -23.47 -6.86 -16.43
N PHE A 223 -22.42 -7.23 -15.71
CA PHE A 223 -22.42 -7.15 -14.24
C PHE A 223 -22.72 -5.73 -13.76
N TYR A 224 -22.02 -4.72 -14.27
CA TYR A 224 -22.23 -3.33 -13.89
C TYR A 224 -23.62 -2.80 -14.26
N ALA A 225 -24.16 -3.22 -15.39
CA ALA A 225 -25.51 -2.82 -15.84
C ALA A 225 -26.62 -3.36 -14.93
N LEU A 226 -26.43 -4.56 -14.36
CA LEU A 226 -27.45 -5.26 -13.59
C LEU A 226 -27.28 -5.07 -12.07
N LEU A 227 -26.08 -4.76 -11.59
CA LEU A 227 -25.79 -4.63 -10.16
C LEU A 227 -26.73 -3.67 -9.41
N PRO A 228 -27.06 -2.46 -9.93
CA PRO A 228 -28.00 -1.56 -9.23
C PRO A 228 -29.39 -2.17 -9.04
N GLN A 229 -29.89 -2.92 -10.03
CA GLN A 229 -31.18 -3.58 -9.94
C GLN A 229 -31.16 -4.75 -8.97
N MET A 230 -30.06 -5.50 -8.95
CA MET A 230 -29.86 -6.60 -8.00
C MET A 230 -29.79 -6.05 -6.58
N LEU A 231 -29.00 -4.99 -6.34
CA LEU A 231 -28.86 -4.37 -5.03
C LEU A 231 -30.21 -3.89 -4.48
N GLY A 232 -31.12 -3.39 -5.33
CA GLY A 232 -32.49 -2.99 -4.93
C GLY A 232 -33.33 -4.10 -4.32
N ARG A 233 -32.90 -5.38 -4.35
CA ARG A 233 -33.55 -6.50 -3.67
C ARG A 233 -33.06 -6.71 -2.24
N TYR A 234 -31.95 -6.05 -1.87
CA TYR A 234 -31.27 -6.21 -0.58
C TYR A 234 -31.41 -4.98 0.33
N ILE A 235 -31.87 -3.87 -0.20
CA ILE A 235 -32.14 -2.61 0.50
C ILE A 235 -33.60 -2.21 0.30
#